data_3aab8e935815f8f4619febc0325609df
#
_entry.id   3aab8e935815f8f4619febc0325609df
#
_cell.length_a   1.000
_cell.length_b   1.000
_cell.length_c   1.000
_cell.angle_alpha   90.00
_cell.angle_beta   90.00
_cell.angle_gamma   90.00
#
_symmetry.space_group_name_H-M   'P 1'
#
loop_
_entity.id
_entity.type
_entity.pdbx_description
1 polymer ?
#
loop_
_entity_poly.entity_id
_entity_poly.type
_entity_poly.pdbx_seq_one_letter_code
_entity_poly.pdbx_strand_id
1 'polypeptide(L)'
;MCAAGSPIVSALLRQNVLLRGVNAIRGSTSTVVRTRSNSKIHWQSRSFSSDAGAAVTGASASASASAPDASDPAQISHPKTVSDYQELYQATKKKFQSKKLPVDVHPDAVFACNELDLSEVQVYGFDYDYTLACYKPDLEDLLYNLAREMLVKRFRYPEDILELEYEPNFAVRGLHYDVEKGLLVKLDSFLQLQLGSVYRGRTKVEADEVLKLYHNRLLPIAYVEGPNNSYRHNTNSKMVQLADLFSVPEMCLLCNVIEYFERNRIDYNPEIVFHDTRTAMGSCHPIMHGKVMLNTEKYIERNPKLVKYFEKLQQAGKNLFLVTNSPYSFVNCGMSWLVGPHWREFFDVVIVQARKPKFFTDESRPIRLFDERTQSHLWDRVFKLEKGKIYYEGSVRQLQELKGWRGHSVLYFGDHPYSDLADVTLKHSWRTGAIISELAHEIETLNRVDFKMSANWLQMLTQLIEETQDDESEAAQTCLRDWMDERDQLRNKTKNVFNEQFGSVFRTYHNPTYFSRRLFRFADIYTSDITNLLKFSTTHTFYPRRGVMPHEYASHFI
;
A
#
# COMPACT_ATOMS: atom_id res chain seq x y z
N MET A 1 55.75 -9.33 13.03
CA MET A 1 55.78 -10.75 12.55
C MET A 1 54.38 -11.11 12.15
N CYS A 2 54.22 -11.29 10.85
CA CYS A 2 53.19 -11.98 10.08
C CYS A 2 51.71 -11.84 10.48
N ALA A 3 51.06 -10.94 9.75
CA ALA A 3 49.60 -10.93 9.53
C ALA A 3 49.30 -11.79 8.27
N ALA A 4 48.44 -12.77 8.40
CA ALA A 4 47.88 -13.51 7.27
C ALA A 4 46.50 -12.92 6.95
N GLY A 5 46.40 -12.21 5.84
CA GLY A 5 45.12 -11.70 5.30
C GLY A 5 44.34 -12.81 4.58
N SER A 6 43.09 -12.89 4.84
CA SER A 6 42.16 -13.86 4.25
C SER A 6 41.81 -13.51 2.79
N PRO A 7 41.74 -14.48 1.86
CA PRO A 7 41.60 -14.24 0.41
C PRO A 7 40.15 -14.09 -0.10
N ILE A 8 39.19 -13.79 0.73
CA ILE A 8 37.75 -13.82 0.34
C ILE A 8 37.28 -12.53 -0.36
N VAL A 9 38.01 -11.41 -0.26
CA VAL A 9 37.58 -10.10 -0.84
C VAL A 9 37.92 -9.97 -2.34
N SER A 10 38.78 -10.82 -2.89
CA SER A 10 39.27 -10.72 -4.29
C SER A 10 38.36 -11.40 -5.33
N ALA A 11 37.44 -12.25 -4.94
CA ALA A 11 36.62 -13.04 -5.88
C ALA A 11 35.34 -12.34 -6.38
N LEU A 12 34.88 -11.30 -5.69
CA LEU A 12 33.62 -10.60 -6.02
C LEU A 12 33.74 -9.47 -7.05
N LEU A 13 34.97 -9.12 -7.47
CA LEU A 13 35.24 -8.02 -8.40
C LEU A 13 35.49 -8.45 -9.86
N ARG A 14 35.41 -9.74 -10.21
CA ARG A 14 35.75 -10.22 -11.57
C ARG A 14 34.58 -10.69 -12.44
N GLN A 15 33.34 -10.56 -12.05
CA GLN A 15 32.19 -11.06 -12.85
C GLN A 15 31.38 -10.01 -13.65
N ASN A 16 31.80 -8.76 -13.70
CA ASN A 16 31.01 -7.70 -14.38
C ASN A 16 31.68 -7.05 -15.61
N VAL A 17 32.68 -7.72 -16.24
CA VAL A 17 33.30 -7.20 -17.47
C VAL A 17 33.34 -8.28 -18.53
N LEU A 18 32.22 -8.65 -19.11
CA LEU A 18 32.14 -9.35 -20.41
C LEU A 18 30.68 -9.41 -20.88
N LEU A 19 30.21 -8.34 -21.51
CA LEU A 19 29.09 -8.35 -22.47
C LEU A 19 28.96 -6.96 -23.12
N ARG A 20 29.95 -6.64 -23.97
CA ARG A 20 29.76 -5.68 -25.08
C ARG A 20 30.63 -6.17 -26.24
N GLY A 21 29.98 -6.56 -27.31
CA GLY A 21 30.59 -6.81 -28.59
C GLY A 21 29.81 -7.82 -29.40
N VAL A 22 29.39 -7.36 -30.56
CA VAL A 22 28.89 -8.09 -31.74
C VAL A 22 27.38 -7.99 -31.93
N ASN A 23 26.98 -7.01 -32.71
CA ASN A 23 25.95 -7.15 -33.72
C ASN A 23 26.14 -6.08 -34.80
N ALA A 24 26.68 -6.45 -35.89
CA ALA A 24 26.48 -5.83 -37.18
C ALA A 24 26.33 -6.96 -38.22
N ILE A 25 25.40 -6.73 -39.15
CA ILE A 25 25.35 -7.20 -40.54
C ILE A 25 24.20 -8.15 -40.92
N ARG A 26 23.42 -7.59 -41.87
CA ARG A 26 22.56 -8.13 -42.94
C ARG A 26 21.15 -8.57 -42.54
N GLY A 27 20.08 -7.98 -43.01
CA GLY A 27 19.74 -7.48 -44.35
C GLY A 27 19.00 -8.53 -45.17
N SER A 28 17.66 -8.48 -45.20
CA SER A 28 16.91 -8.84 -46.41
C SER A 28 15.42 -8.43 -46.25
N THR A 29 15.01 -7.69 -47.21
CA THR A 29 13.66 -7.20 -47.54
C THR A 29 12.71 -8.35 -47.90
N SER A 30 11.49 -8.33 -47.39
CA SER A 30 10.35 -8.88 -48.09
C SER A 30 9.09 -8.07 -47.75
N THR A 31 8.67 -7.35 -48.80
CA THR A 31 7.42 -6.60 -48.89
C THR A 31 6.25 -7.55 -48.95
N VAL A 32 5.32 -7.45 -48.00
CA VAL A 32 3.97 -8.04 -48.14
C VAL A 32 2.96 -6.94 -48.07
N VAL A 33 2.38 -6.67 -49.21
CA VAL A 33 1.18 -5.85 -49.42
C VAL A 33 -0.01 -6.54 -48.78
N ARG A 34 -0.70 -5.90 -47.86
CA ARG A 34 -2.06 -6.29 -47.43
C ARG A 34 -3.00 -5.13 -47.55
N THR A 35 -3.95 -5.35 -48.42
CA THR A 35 -5.09 -4.54 -48.78
C THR A 35 -5.98 -4.23 -47.58
N ARG A 36 -6.40 -2.97 -47.49
CA ARG A 36 -7.47 -2.48 -46.60
C ARG A 36 -8.82 -3.02 -47.04
N SER A 37 -9.58 -3.59 -46.13
CA SER A 37 -11.04 -3.68 -46.25
C SER A 37 -11.68 -2.86 -45.13
N ASN A 38 -12.36 -1.81 -45.50
CA ASN A 38 -13.24 -1.00 -44.65
C ASN A 38 -14.53 -1.78 -44.37
N SER A 39 -14.85 -2.04 -43.13
CA SER A 39 -16.22 -2.35 -42.74
C SER A 39 -16.69 -1.32 -41.70
N LYS A 40 -17.55 -0.41 -42.17
CA LYS A 40 -18.32 0.52 -41.34
C LYS A 40 -19.37 -0.26 -40.58
N ILE A 41 -19.32 -0.24 -39.26
CA ILE A 41 -20.44 -0.70 -38.41
C ILE A 41 -21.32 0.52 -38.14
N HIS A 42 -22.54 0.46 -38.67
CA HIS A 42 -23.61 1.42 -38.42
C HIS A 42 -24.29 1.09 -37.11
N TRP A 43 -24.32 2.04 -36.19
CA TRP A 43 -25.21 2.01 -35.04
C TRP A 43 -26.54 2.65 -35.38
N GLN A 44 -27.60 1.87 -35.48
CA GLN A 44 -28.97 2.37 -35.54
C GLN A 44 -29.48 2.64 -34.12
N SER A 45 -29.80 3.89 -33.86
CA SER A 45 -30.58 4.33 -32.71
C SER A 45 -32.05 3.95 -32.95
N ARG A 46 -32.61 3.11 -32.10
CA ARG A 46 -34.06 2.89 -32.04
C ARG A 46 -34.65 3.82 -31.01
N SER A 47 -35.41 4.78 -31.50
CA SER A 47 -36.37 5.55 -30.71
C SER A 47 -37.61 4.70 -30.44
N PHE A 48 -38.01 4.59 -29.19
CA PHE A 48 -39.34 4.08 -28.83
C PHE A 48 -40.29 5.26 -28.69
N SER A 49 -41.27 5.28 -29.59
CA SER A 49 -42.44 6.13 -29.48
C SER A 49 -43.52 5.42 -28.62
N SER A 50 -44.13 6.24 -27.75
CA SER A 50 -45.35 5.95 -27.04
C SER A 50 -46.52 5.84 -27.98
N ASP A 51 -47.36 4.82 -27.86
CA ASP A 51 -48.81 4.93 -28.12
C ASP A 51 -49.65 3.84 -27.43
N ALA A 52 -50.61 4.36 -26.69
CA ALA A 52 -52.02 4.06 -26.55
C ALA A 52 -52.52 2.68 -26.12
N GLY A 53 -53.01 2.54 -24.93
CA GLY A 53 -54.45 2.52 -24.68
C GLY A 53 -55.20 1.20 -24.88
N ALA A 54 -55.62 0.54 -23.79
CA ALA A 54 -56.91 -0.12 -23.74
C ALA A 54 -57.41 -0.28 -22.29
N ALA A 55 -58.58 0.22 -22.04
CA ALA A 55 -59.35 0.13 -20.82
C ALA A 55 -59.93 -1.26 -20.60
N VAL A 56 -59.93 -1.78 -19.37
CA VAL A 56 -60.94 -2.75 -18.89
C VAL A 56 -61.45 -2.28 -17.52
N THR A 57 -62.73 -2.13 -17.50
CA THR A 57 -63.60 -1.76 -16.40
C THR A 57 -63.76 -2.89 -15.37
N GLY A 58 -63.91 -2.50 -14.09
CA GLY A 58 -64.90 -3.15 -13.26
C GLY A 58 -64.44 -3.66 -11.91
N ALA A 59 -64.96 -3.03 -10.92
CA ALA A 59 -65.60 -3.45 -9.69
C ALA A 59 -64.98 -2.87 -8.41
N SER A 60 -65.79 -2.00 -7.86
CA SER A 60 -65.67 -1.38 -6.55
C SER A 60 -65.74 -2.39 -5.39
N ALA A 61 -64.87 -2.23 -4.41
CA ALA A 61 -65.18 -2.58 -3.02
C ALA A 61 -64.53 -1.53 -2.11
N SER A 62 -65.39 -0.71 -1.53
CA SER A 62 -65.07 0.26 -0.51
C SER A 62 -64.71 -0.42 0.80
N ALA A 63 -63.48 -0.19 1.28
CA ALA A 63 -63.15 -0.35 2.68
C ALA A 63 -62.40 0.93 3.10
N SER A 64 -63.11 1.77 3.80
CA SER A 64 -62.57 2.95 4.47
C SER A 64 -61.72 2.50 5.64
N ALA A 65 -60.39 2.54 5.49
CA ALA A 65 -59.47 2.60 6.60
C ALA A 65 -58.84 4.00 6.57
N SER A 66 -59.15 4.79 7.57
CA SER A 66 -58.56 6.07 7.83
C SER A 66 -57.05 5.93 8.01
N ALA A 67 -56.28 6.47 7.05
CA ALA A 67 -54.87 6.68 7.21
C ALA A 67 -54.61 7.61 8.39
N PRO A 68 -53.60 7.33 9.24
CA PRO A 68 -53.16 8.33 10.21
C PRO A 68 -52.56 9.50 9.43
N ASP A 69 -52.97 10.67 9.82
CA ASP A 69 -52.48 11.98 9.38
C ASP A 69 -50.95 11.96 9.33
N ALA A 70 -50.41 12.04 8.14
CA ALA A 70 -48.99 12.34 7.97
C ALA A 70 -48.85 13.81 8.40
N SER A 71 -48.49 14.00 9.66
CA SER A 71 -48.03 15.28 10.16
C SER A 71 -46.92 15.77 9.21
N ASP A 72 -47.19 16.94 8.61
CA ASP A 72 -46.23 17.73 7.83
C ASP A 72 -44.82 17.60 8.41
N PRO A 73 -43.78 17.33 7.60
CA PRO A 73 -42.43 17.46 8.09
C PRO A 73 -42.28 18.89 8.57
N ALA A 74 -42.08 19.07 9.87
CA ALA A 74 -41.89 20.34 10.51
C ALA A 74 -41.00 21.19 9.61
N GLN A 75 -41.54 22.27 9.06
CA GLN A 75 -40.79 23.30 8.37
C GLN A 75 -39.69 23.73 9.35
N ILE A 76 -38.46 23.26 9.09
CA ILE A 76 -37.27 23.76 9.78
C ILE A 76 -37.22 25.24 9.38
N SER A 77 -37.66 26.10 10.28
CA SER A 77 -37.56 27.56 10.10
C SER A 77 -36.06 27.83 9.97
N HIS A 78 -35.61 28.20 8.77
CA HIS A 78 -34.21 28.56 8.55
C HIS A 78 -33.85 29.70 9.51
N PRO A 79 -32.71 29.62 10.21
CA PRO A 79 -32.21 30.68 11.06
C PRO A 79 -32.07 31.96 10.23
N LYS A 80 -32.55 33.08 10.76
CA LYS A 80 -32.62 34.37 10.03
C LYS A 80 -31.54 35.36 10.44
N THR A 81 -30.91 35.14 11.60
CA THR A 81 -29.90 36.05 12.17
C THR A 81 -28.60 35.33 12.52
N VAL A 82 -27.51 36.07 12.65
CA VAL A 82 -26.21 35.51 13.12
C VAL A 82 -26.37 34.85 14.49
N SER A 83 -27.22 35.39 15.36
CA SER A 83 -27.48 34.80 16.69
C SER A 83 -28.09 33.40 16.58
N ASP A 84 -29.05 33.20 15.66
CA ASP A 84 -29.70 31.89 15.48
C ASP A 84 -28.68 30.81 15.02
N TYR A 85 -27.75 31.18 14.13
CA TYR A 85 -26.67 30.28 13.70
C TYR A 85 -25.66 29.98 14.81
N GLN A 86 -25.34 30.97 15.64
CA GLN A 86 -24.50 30.79 16.83
C GLN A 86 -25.19 29.87 17.85
N GLU A 87 -26.47 30.00 18.07
CA GLU A 87 -27.24 29.08 18.92
C GLU A 87 -27.24 27.66 18.37
N LEU A 88 -27.44 27.48 17.06
CA LEU A 88 -27.37 26.20 16.38
C LEU A 88 -26.00 25.55 16.55
N TYR A 89 -24.92 26.31 16.35
CA TYR A 89 -23.56 25.86 16.60
C TYR A 89 -23.35 25.44 18.05
N GLN A 90 -23.78 26.25 19.03
CA GLN A 90 -23.64 25.91 20.46
C GLN A 90 -24.47 24.68 20.84
N ALA A 91 -25.66 24.51 20.28
CA ALA A 91 -26.49 23.33 20.48
C ALA A 91 -25.77 22.06 19.92
N THR A 92 -25.20 22.15 18.73
CA THR A 92 -24.41 21.07 18.10
C THR A 92 -23.19 20.74 18.94
N LYS A 93 -22.49 21.76 19.46
CA LYS A 93 -21.31 21.57 20.33
C LYS A 93 -21.68 20.93 21.68
N LYS A 94 -22.84 21.30 22.26
CA LYS A 94 -23.38 20.66 23.48
C LYS A 94 -23.75 19.19 23.21
N LYS A 95 -24.41 18.90 22.08
CA LYS A 95 -24.70 17.52 21.64
C LYS A 95 -23.44 16.70 21.49
N PHE A 96 -22.38 17.28 20.90
CA PHE A 96 -21.07 16.64 20.79
C PHE A 96 -20.47 16.31 22.17
N GLN A 97 -20.46 17.24 23.10
CA GLN A 97 -19.92 17.06 24.46
C GLN A 97 -20.61 15.94 25.24
N SER A 98 -21.89 15.68 24.96
CA SER A 98 -22.67 14.60 25.57
C SER A 98 -22.46 13.22 24.89
N LYS A 99 -21.83 13.19 23.71
CA LYS A 99 -21.63 11.95 22.94
C LYS A 99 -20.52 11.11 23.53
N LYS A 100 -20.78 9.81 23.72
CA LYS A 100 -19.76 8.85 24.17
C LYS A 100 -18.69 8.66 23.10
N LEU A 101 -17.42 8.72 23.50
CA LEU A 101 -16.30 8.46 22.60
C LEU A 101 -16.28 6.99 22.16
N PRO A 102 -15.78 6.71 20.94
CA PRO A 102 -15.58 5.33 20.46
C PRO A 102 -14.66 4.53 21.38
N VAL A 103 -14.95 3.23 21.50
CA VAL A 103 -14.12 2.28 22.25
C VAL A 103 -12.75 2.16 21.60
N ASP A 104 -11.73 1.90 22.42
CA ASP A 104 -10.37 1.68 21.95
C ASP A 104 -10.26 0.41 21.09
N VAL A 105 -9.42 0.49 20.05
CA VAL A 105 -9.05 -0.63 19.21
C VAL A 105 -7.73 -1.19 19.73
N HIS A 106 -7.59 -2.51 19.77
CA HIS A 106 -6.36 -3.13 20.27
C HIS A 106 -5.26 -3.09 19.18
N PRO A 107 -4.03 -2.60 19.46
CA PRO A 107 -2.95 -2.53 18.47
C PRO A 107 -2.57 -3.87 17.84
N ASP A 108 -2.68 -4.95 18.63
CA ASP A 108 -2.41 -6.33 18.15
C ASP A 108 -3.67 -7.04 17.61
N ALA A 109 -4.68 -6.32 17.17
CA ALA A 109 -5.86 -6.93 16.58
C ALA A 109 -5.58 -7.44 15.16
N VAL A 110 -6.36 -8.44 14.74
CA VAL A 110 -6.42 -8.91 13.36
C VAL A 110 -7.75 -8.45 12.77
N PHE A 111 -7.68 -7.80 11.64
CA PHE A 111 -8.84 -7.20 10.97
C PHE A 111 -9.20 -7.99 9.72
N ALA A 112 -10.47 -8.34 9.57
CA ALA A 112 -10.97 -9.02 8.39
C ALA A 112 -11.54 -8.02 7.38
N CYS A 113 -11.08 -8.10 6.13
CA CYS A 113 -11.70 -7.43 4.98
C CYS A 113 -12.67 -8.38 4.27
N ASN A 114 -12.46 -9.68 4.39
CA ASN A 114 -13.27 -10.73 3.81
C ASN A 114 -13.47 -11.86 4.83
N GLU A 115 -14.48 -12.69 4.64
CA GLU A 115 -14.67 -13.90 5.45
C GLU A 115 -13.54 -14.89 5.18
N LEU A 116 -12.87 -15.33 6.23
CA LEU A 116 -11.76 -16.27 6.16
C LEU A 116 -11.88 -17.33 7.25
N ASP A 117 -12.18 -18.56 6.83
CA ASP A 117 -12.19 -19.73 7.72
C ASP A 117 -10.81 -20.40 7.71
N LEU A 118 -10.09 -20.34 8.82
CA LEU A 118 -8.76 -20.96 8.98
C LEU A 118 -8.83 -22.51 8.98
N SER A 119 -10.01 -23.11 9.19
CA SER A 119 -10.17 -24.55 9.10
C SER A 119 -9.95 -25.08 7.67
N GLU A 120 -10.33 -24.29 6.66
CA GLU A 120 -10.14 -24.61 5.25
C GLU A 120 -8.68 -24.39 4.79
N VAL A 121 -7.92 -23.57 5.50
CA VAL A 121 -6.52 -23.28 5.17
C VAL A 121 -5.63 -24.45 5.58
N GLN A 122 -4.97 -25.09 4.63
CA GLN A 122 -4.03 -26.18 4.86
C GLN A 122 -2.56 -25.77 4.72
N VAL A 123 -2.31 -24.67 4.01
CA VAL A 123 -0.97 -24.23 3.63
C VAL A 123 -0.79 -22.76 3.97
N TYR A 124 0.26 -22.45 4.72
CA TYR A 124 0.63 -21.11 5.11
C TYR A 124 1.91 -20.71 4.40
N GLY A 125 1.84 -19.67 3.58
CA GLY A 125 2.98 -19.10 2.88
C GLY A 125 3.39 -17.76 3.45
N PHE A 126 4.69 -17.45 3.41
CA PHE A 126 5.23 -16.22 3.97
C PHE A 126 6.21 -15.57 3.02
N ASP A 127 6.19 -14.24 2.97
CA ASP A 127 7.35 -13.44 2.61
C ASP A 127 8.30 -13.34 3.79
N TYR A 128 9.52 -12.83 3.56
CA TYR A 128 10.53 -12.66 4.60
C TYR A 128 10.61 -11.21 5.07
N ASP A 129 10.92 -10.29 4.16
CA ASP A 129 11.18 -8.88 4.49
C ASP A 129 9.88 -8.18 4.93
N TYR A 130 9.93 -7.45 6.05
CA TYR A 130 8.76 -6.79 6.67
C TYR A 130 7.52 -7.68 6.92
N THR A 131 7.70 -9.00 6.83
CA THR A 131 6.66 -10.00 7.10
C THR A 131 7.04 -10.92 8.25
N LEU A 132 8.17 -11.63 8.14
CA LEU A 132 8.77 -12.42 9.22
C LEU A 132 9.88 -11.65 9.93
N ALA A 133 10.68 -10.90 9.18
CA ALA A 133 11.74 -10.05 9.68
C ALA A 133 11.26 -8.59 9.74
N CYS A 134 10.99 -8.09 10.94
CA CYS A 134 10.74 -6.68 11.19
C CYS A 134 12.09 -5.96 11.35
N TYR A 135 12.24 -4.83 10.68
CA TYR A 135 13.47 -4.04 10.72
C TYR A 135 13.34 -2.85 11.65
N LYS A 136 14.47 -2.51 12.29
CA LYS A 136 14.60 -1.32 13.11
C LYS A 136 14.86 -0.09 12.23
N PRO A 137 14.57 1.13 12.73
CA PRO A 137 14.81 2.38 11.98
C PRO A 137 16.25 2.57 11.48
N ASP A 138 17.22 1.95 12.16
CA ASP A 138 18.63 1.93 11.71
C ASP A 138 18.81 1.37 10.29
N LEU A 139 17.89 0.53 9.78
CA LEU A 139 17.96 0.02 8.42
C LEU A 139 17.63 1.10 7.39
N GLU A 140 16.63 1.93 7.68
CA GLU A 140 16.24 3.03 6.80
C GLU A 140 17.36 4.07 6.68
N ASP A 141 17.98 4.44 7.82
CA ASP A 141 19.14 5.31 7.87
C ASP A 141 20.32 4.72 7.07
N LEU A 142 20.59 3.41 7.24
CA LEU A 142 21.62 2.71 6.48
C LEU A 142 21.38 2.78 4.97
N LEU A 143 20.15 2.50 4.52
CA LEU A 143 19.80 2.52 3.10
C LEU A 143 19.91 3.92 2.51
N TYR A 144 19.39 4.93 3.23
CA TYR A 144 19.50 6.32 2.83
C TYR A 144 20.97 6.74 2.63
N ASN A 145 21.82 6.48 3.62
CA ASN A 145 23.24 6.85 3.59
C ASN A 145 24.01 6.14 2.46
N LEU A 146 23.75 4.84 2.24
CA LEU A 146 24.37 4.08 1.16
C LEU A 146 23.95 4.61 -0.22
N ALA A 147 22.68 4.91 -0.42
CA ALA A 147 22.17 5.42 -1.69
C ALA A 147 22.68 6.85 -1.94
N ARG A 148 22.72 7.72 -0.91
CA ARG A 148 23.29 9.07 -0.97
C ARG A 148 24.75 9.05 -1.39
N GLU A 149 25.58 8.21 -0.76
CA GLU A 149 26.96 8.03 -1.16
C GLU A 149 27.10 7.54 -2.61
N MET A 150 26.20 6.67 -3.05
CA MET A 150 26.22 6.16 -4.41
C MET A 150 25.87 7.22 -5.45
N LEU A 151 24.91 8.11 -5.15
CA LEU A 151 24.60 9.26 -6.01
C LEU A 151 25.84 10.12 -6.24
N VAL A 152 26.58 10.45 -5.20
CA VAL A 152 27.78 11.29 -5.34
C VAL A 152 28.92 10.52 -6.01
N LYS A 153 29.27 9.33 -5.53
CA LYS A 153 30.46 8.59 -6.00
C LYS A 153 30.30 8.01 -7.40
N ARG A 154 29.13 7.48 -7.74
CA ARG A 154 28.87 6.79 -9.01
C ARG A 154 28.18 7.65 -10.05
N PHE A 155 27.15 8.41 -9.64
CA PHE A 155 26.35 9.22 -10.54
C PHE A 155 26.89 10.65 -10.68
N ARG A 156 27.90 11.03 -9.88
CA ARG A 156 28.57 12.32 -9.92
C ARG A 156 27.69 13.52 -9.56
N TYR A 157 26.76 13.30 -8.64
CA TYR A 157 26.02 14.37 -8.02
C TYR A 157 26.93 15.26 -7.17
N PRO A 158 26.55 16.52 -6.88
CA PRO A 158 27.33 17.43 -6.05
C PRO A 158 27.75 16.83 -4.71
N GLU A 159 28.97 17.13 -4.24
CA GLU A 159 29.51 16.58 -2.98
C GLU A 159 28.72 17.05 -1.76
N ASP A 160 28.15 18.27 -1.81
CA ASP A 160 27.31 18.82 -0.74
C ASP A 160 26.10 17.93 -0.40
N ILE A 161 25.68 17.06 -1.33
CA ILE A 161 24.61 16.07 -1.09
C ILE A 161 25.01 15.08 0.02
N LEU A 162 26.28 14.86 0.29
CA LEU A 162 26.76 14.04 1.41
C LEU A 162 26.40 14.63 2.79
N GLU A 163 26.09 15.92 2.86
CA GLU A 163 25.68 16.60 4.09
C GLU A 163 24.18 16.43 4.40
N LEU A 164 23.39 15.94 3.43
CA LEU A 164 21.96 15.70 3.61
C LEU A 164 21.73 14.53 4.56
N GLU A 165 20.94 14.74 5.59
CA GLU A 165 20.63 13.72 6.59
C GLU A 165 19.27 13.04 6.32
N TYR A 166 19.15 11.79 6.78
CA TYR A 166 17.88 11.08 6.78
C TYR A 166 16.95 11.70 7.83
N GLU A 167 15.75 12.05 7.42
CA GLU A 167 14.71 12.53 8.32
C GLU A 167 13.63 11.48 8.45
N PRO A 168 13.62 10.73 9.55
CA PRO A 168 12.57 9.76 9.85
C PRO A 168 11.20 10.44 9.82
N ASN A 169 10.20 9.73 9.36
CA ASN A 169 8.81 10.19 9.30
C ASN A 169 8.53 11.35 8.32
N PHE A 170 9.45 11.72 7.43
CA PHE A 170 9.07 12.66 6.37
C PHE A 170 8.07 12.01 5.41
N ALA A 171 8.43 10.91 4.78
CA ALA A 171 7.55 10.17 3.88
C ALA A 171 6.85 9.01 4.61
N VAL A 172 5.67 8.63 4.11
CA VAL A 172 4.92 7.48 4.59
C VAL A 172 4.63 6.53 3.43
N ARG A 173 4.41 5.25 3.72
CA ARG A 173 4.04 4.28 2.70
C ARG A 173 2.70 4.64 2.04
N GLY A 174 2.55 4.31 0.76
CA GLY A 174 1.32 4.54 0.00
C GLY A 174 1.25 5.87 -0.74
N LEU A 175 2.24 6.75 -0.59
CA LEU A 175 2.36 7.97 -1.39
C LEU A 175 2.63 7.64 -2.86
N HIS A 176 2.41 8.63 -3.72
CA HIS A 176 2.76 8.56 -5.13
C HIS A 176 3.78 9.63 -5.48
N TYR A 177 4.72 9.27 -6.34
CA TYR A 177 5.66 10.23 -6.91
C TYR A 177 5.33 10.45 -8.38
N ASP A 178 5.07 11.70 -8.76
CA ASP A 178 4.92 12.12 -10.15
C ASP A 178 6.30 12.33 -10.76
N VAL A 179 6.72 11.38 -11.58
CA VAL A 179 8.07 11.33 -12.15
C VAL A 179 8.31 12.50 -13.13
N GLU A 180 7.28 12.91 -13.86
CA GLU A 180 7.37 14.00 -14.84
C GLU A 180 7.43 15.37 -14.17
N LYS A 181 6.65 15.56 -13.09
CA LYS A 181 6.54 16.85 -12.40
C LYS A 181 7.45 17.00 -11.19
N GLY A 182 8.09 15.91 -10.76
CA GLY A 182 8.96 15.94 -9.60
C GLY A 182 8.22 16.17 -8.27
N LEU A 183 6.98 15.66 -8.15
CA LEU A 183 6.12 15.93 -7.01
C LEU A 183 5.80 14.66 -6.22
N LEU A 184 5.96 14.73 -4.91
CA LEU A 184 5.47 13.71 -3.98
C LEU A 184 4.05 14.07 -3.54
N VAL A 185 3.10 13.16 -3.77
CA VAL A 185 1.67 13.42 -3.60
C VAL A 185 0.97 12.31 -2.83
N LYS A 186 -0.10 12.66 -2.14
CA LYS A 186 -1.02 11.72 -1.51
C LYS A 186 -2.33 11.65 -2.26
N LEU A 187 -2.75 10.43 -2.61
CA LEU A 187 -4.01 10.17 -3.31
C LEU A 187 -5.00 9.44 -2.40
N ASP A 188 -6.26 9.80 -2.53
CA ASP A 188 -7.35 9.05 -1.92
C ASP A 188 -7.81 7.87 -2.80
N SER A 189 -8.78 7.10 -2.30
CA SER A 189 -9.36 5.94 -2.99
C SER A 189 -10.10 6.28 -4.30
N PHE A 190 -10.39 7.55 -4.54
CA PHE A 190 -11.02 8.06 -5.75
C PHE A 190 -10.03 8.73 -6.71
N LEU A 191 -8.73 8.61 -6.45
CA LEU A 191 -7.64 9.26 -7.21
C LEU A 191 -7.64 10.79 -7.08
N GLN A 192 -8.19 11.33 -6.00
CA GLN A 192 -8.12 12.76 -5.74
C GLN A 192 -6.83 13.10 -4.99
N LEU A 193 -6.19 14.17 -5.42
CA LEU A 193 -5.07 14.76 -4.72
C LEU A 193 -5.50 15.35 -3.37
N GLN A 194 -4.82 14.97 -2.30
CA GLN A 194 -4.97 15.64 -1.02
C GLN A 194 -4.22 16.98 -1.10
N LEU A 195 -4.96 18.07 -1.34
CA LEU A 195 -4.39 19.42 -1.29
C LEU A 195 -3.79 19.67 0.10
N GLY A 196 -2.63 20.30 0.14
CA GLY A 196 -1.87 20.46 1.39
C GLY A 196 -0.98 19.27 1.77
N SER A 197 -0.93 18.23 0.92
CA SER A 197 0.01 17.09 1.01
C SER A 197 0.63 16.82 -0.37
N VAL A 198 1.08 17.88 -1.04
CA VAL A 198 1.84 17.85 -2.29
C VAL A 198 3.15 18.59 -2.04
N TYR A 199 4.27 17.95 -2.36
CA TYR A 199 5.61 18.47 -2.06
C TYR A 199 6.51 18.41 -3.29
N ARG A 200 7.26 19.50 -3.53
CA ARG A 200 8.43 19.54 -4.43
C ARG A 200 9.66 19.56 -3.54
N GLY A 201 10.45 18.50 -3.58
CA GLY A 201 11.47 18.32 -2.56
C GLY A 201 10.85 18.28 -1.15
N ARG A 202 11.28 19.20 -0.30
CA ARG A 202 10.77 19.39 1.08
C ARG A 202 9.76 20.54 1.18
N THR A 203 9.60 21.27 0.10
CA THR A 203 8.75 22.45 0.06
C THR A 203 7.33 22.07 -0.35
N LYS A 204 6.36 22.46 0.48
CA LYS A 204 4.94 22.26 0.20
C LYS A 204 4.52 23.12 -1.00
N VAL A 205 3.79 22.52 -1.92
CA VAL A 205 3.23 23.22 -3.08
C VAL A 205 1.84 23.76 -2.73
N GLU A 206 1.60 25.02 -3.03
CA GLU A 206 0.31 25.67 -2.75
C GLU A 206 -0.83 25.08 -3.59
N ALA A 207 -2.05 25.08 -3.03
CA ALA A 207 -3.20 24.45 -3.66
C ALA A 207 -3.50 24.98 -5.07
N ASP A 208 -3.37 26.27 -5.28
CA ASP A 208 -3.62 26.91 -6.59
C ASP A 208 -2.59 26.48 -7.63
N GLU A 209 -1.34 26.29 -7.22
CA GLU A 209 -0.30 25.78 -8.12
C GLU A 209 -0.57 24.33 -8.47
N VAL A 210 -0.95 23.49 -7.50
CA VAL A 210 -1.33 22.08 -7.75
C VAL A 210 -2.48 22.01 -8.75
N LEU A 211 -3.53 22.82 -8.56
CA LEU A 211 -4.67 22.85 -9.48
C LEU A 211 -4.31 23.34 -10.88
N LYS A 212 -3.36 24.27 -11.01
CA LYS A 212 -2.82 24.69 -12.33
C LYS A 212 -2.02 23.57 -13.00
N LEU A 213 -1.19 22.82 -12.23
CA LEU A 213 -0.33 21.76 -12.76
C LEU A 213 -1.12 20.53 -13.25
N TYR A 214 -2.19 20.18 -12.56
CA TYR A 214 -3.00 18.99 -12.85
C TYR A 214 -4.35 19.32 -13.52
N HIS A 215 -4.69 20.60 -13.70
CA HIS A 215 -5.97 21.10 -14.23
C HIS A 215 -7.21 20.62 -13.48
N ASN A 216 -7.06 19.73 -12.53
CA ASN A 216 -8.12 19.19 -11.68
C ASN A 216 -7.51 18.57 -10.40
N ARG A 217 -8.35 18.38 -9.41
CA ARG A 217 -8.01 17.62 -8.21
C ARG A 217 -8.09 16.10 -8.44
N LEU A 218 -9.00 15.66 -9.32
CA LEU A 218 -9.20 14.26 -9.69
C LEU A 218 -8.25 13.87 -10.83
N LEU A 219 -7.42 12.86 -10.62
CA LEU A 219 -6.50 12.35 -11.63
C LEU A 219 -7.14 11.24 -12.47
N PRO A 220 -6.90 11.22 -13.79
CA PRO A 220 -7.33 10.09 -14.61
C PRO A 220 -6.63 8.79 -14.19
N ILE A 221 -7.37 7.68 -14.19
CA ILE A 221 -6.81 6.37 -13.81
C ILE A 221 -5.61 5.96 -14.65
N ALA A 222 -5.63 6.28 -15.95
CA ALA A 222 -4.51 6.02 -16.85
C ALA A 222 -3.24 6.80 -16.50
N TYR A 223 -3.36 7.95 -15.84
CA TYR A 223 -2.23 8.73 -15.36
C TYR A 223 -1.56 8.07 -14.16
N VAL A 224 -2.36 7.48 -13.26
CA VAL A 224 -1.88 6.86 -12.01
C VAL A 224 -1.45 5.40 -12.23
N GLU A 225 -2.23 4.62 -12.97
CA GLU A 225 -2.00 3.18 -13.15
C GLU A 225 -1.35 2.83 -14.51
N GLY A 226 -1.18 3.82 -15.38
CA GLY A 226 -0.67 3.63 -16.74
C GLY A 226 -1.72 3.10 -17.72
N PRO A 227 -1.40 3.06 -19.03
CA PRO A 227 -2.38 2.82 -20.10
C PRO A 227 -3.00 1.42 -20.12
N ASN A 228 -2.43 0.45 -19.43
CA ASN A 228 -2.89 -0.94 -19.42
C ASN A 228 -3.58 -1.37 -18.12
N ASN A 229 -3.98 -0.43 -17.23
CA ASN A 229 -4.47 -0.74 -15.88
C ASN A 229 -3.58 -1.79 -15.18
N SER A 230 -2.32 -1.83 -15.57
CA SER A 230 -1.37 -2.80 -15.05
C SER A 230 -0.94 -2.31 -13.68
N TYR A 231 -1.36 -3.01 -12.65
CA TYR A 231 -0.88 -2.84 -11.26
C TYR A 231 0.63 -3.07 -11.11
N ARG A 232 1.31 -3.28 -12.23
CA ARG A 232 2.74 -3.53 -12.29
C ARG A 232 3.48 -2.21 -12.33
N HIS A 233 4.67 -2.20 -11.75
CA HIS A 233 5.70 -1.22 -12.04
C HIS A 233 5.93 -1.12 -13.55
N ASN A 234 5.10 -0.32 -14.20
CA ASN A 234 5.32 0.00 -15.59
C ASN A 234 6.35 1.12 -15.62
N THR A 235 7.47 0.88 -16.27
CA THR A 235 8.53 1.87 -16.48
C THR A 235 8.04 3.12 -17.23
N ASN A 236 6.83 3.08 -17.79
CA ASN A 236 6.18 4.15 -18.50
C ASN A 236 4.99 4.79 -17.73
N SER A 237 4.81 4.46 -16.47
CA SER A 237 3.81 5.14 -15.62
C SER A 237 4.34 6.51 -15.21
N LYS A 238 3.53 7.55 -15.36
CA LYS A 238 3.87 8.90 -14.91
C LYS A 238 3.89 9.02 -13.39
N MET A 239 3.14 8.17 -12.71
CA MET A 239 3.13 8.08 -11.25
C MET A 239 3.63 6.73 -10.77
N VAL A 240 4.45 6.76 -9.73
CA VAL A 240 4.97 5.57 -9.06
C VAL A 240 4.50 5.58 -7.62
N GLN A 241 3.84 4.49 -7.18
CA GLN A 241 3.43 4.34 -5.78
C GLN A 241 4.56 3.77 -4.93
N LEU A 242 4.75 4.36 -3.75
CA LEU A 242 5.60 3.81 -2.69
C LEU A 242 4.83 2.70 -1.99
N ALA A 243 5.00 1.48 -2.46
CA ALA A 243 4.17 0.36 -2.02
C ALA A 243 4.77 -0.42 -0.84
N ASP A 244 6.09 -0.37 -0.67
CA ASP A 244 6.84 -1.04 0.39
C ASP A 244 7.58 -0.06 1.32
N LEU A 245 8.11 -0.57 2.43
CA LEU A 245 8.85 0.24 3.40
C LEU A 245 10.28 0.59 2.94
N PHE A 246 10.87 -0.16 2.01
CA PHE A 246 12.16 0.21 1.41
C PHE A 246 12.08 1.47 0.55
N SER A 247 10.88 1.81 0.07
CA SER A 247 10.64 3.03 -0.70
C SER A 247 10.63 4.30 0.17
N VAL A 248 10.49 4.19 1.50
CA VAL A 248 10.43 5.37 2.39
C VAL A 248 11.76 6.12 2.42
N PRO A 249 12.92 5.50 2.72
CA PRO A 249 14.22 6.18 2.63
C PRO A 249 14.59 6.61 1.20
N GLU A 250 14.14 5.88 0.17
CA GLU A 250 14.30 6.29 -1.24
C GLU A 250 13.64 7.64 -1.51
N MET A 251 12.40 7.82 -1.06
CA MET A 251 11.67 9.07 -1.28
C MET A 251 12.20 10.22 -0.43
N CYS A 252 12.64 9.95 0.79
CA CYS A 252 13.29 10.96 1.61
C CYS A 252 14.55 11.48 0.91
N LEU A 253 15.40 10.59 0.38
CA LEU A 253 16.61 10.97 -0.36
C LEU A 253 16.27 11.76 -1.63
N LEU A 254 15.31 11.27 -2.41
CA LEU A 254 14.86 11.94 -3.64
C LEU A 254 14.37 13.36 -3.36
N CYS A 255 13.55 13.54 -2.33
CA CYS A 255 13.04 14.85 -1.94
C CYS A 255 14.14 15.76 -1.42
N ASN A 256 15.11 15.24 -0.67
CA ASN A 256 16.25 16.03 -0.19
C ASN A 256 17.14 16.50 -1.34
N VAL A 257 17.39 15.64 -2.33
CA VAL A 257 18.16 16.00 -3.54
C VAL A 257 17.45 17.07 -4.36
N ILE A 258 16.14 16.94 -4.56
CA ILE A 258 15.32 17.94 -5.27
C ILE A 258 15.35 19.27 -4.50
N GLU A 259 15.17 19.25 -3.19
CA GLU A 259 15.24 20.44 -2.36
C GLU A 259 16.61 21.13 -2.46
N TYR A 260 17.70 20.37 -2.50
CA TYR A 260 19.03 20.89 -2.71
C TYR A 260 19.13 21.60 -4.07
N PHE A 261 18.60 21.02 -5.15
CA PHE A 261 18.64 21.64 -6.47
C PHE A 261 17.80 22.92 -6.55
N GLU A 262 16.58 22.89 -5.98
CA GLU A 262 15.69 24.06 -5.93
C GLU A 262 16.35 25.22 -5.17
N ARG A 263 16.93 24.97 -3.97
CA ARG A 263 17.60 25.99 -3.15
C ARG A 263 18.83 26.60 -3.83
N ASN A 264 19.59 25.77 -4.54
CA ASN A 264 20.80 26.21 -5.23
C ASN A 264 20.52 26.69 -6.66
N ARG A 265 19.25 26.72 -7.09
CA ARG A 265 18.81 27.12 -8.44
C ARG A 265 19.53 26.33 -9.54
N ILE A 266 19.75 25.04 -9.29
CA ILE A 266 20.29 24.10 -10.27
C ILE A 266 19.13 23.60 -11.11
N ASP A 267 19.20 23.78 -12.42
CA ASP A 267 18.22 23.23 -13.35
C ASP A 267 18.41 21.71 -13.46
N TYR A 268 17.33 20.94 -13.28
CA TYR A 268 17.38 19.48 -13.26
C TYR A 268 16.19 18.87 -13.99
N ASN A 269 16.36 17.64 -14.45
CA ASN A 269 15.25 16.83 -14.99
C ASN A 269 14.74 15.89 -13.89
N PRO A 270 13.48 16.05 -13.43
CA PRO A 270 12.92 15.24 -12.35
C PRO A 270 12.95 13.72 -12.63
N GLU A 271 12.71 13.33 -13.89
CA GLU A 271 12.71 11.93 -14.32
C GLU A 271 14.11 11.30 -14.18
N ILE A 272 15.17 12.04 -14.53
CA ILE A 272 16.55 11.57 -14.40
C ILE A 272 16.89 11.42 -12.91
N VAL A 273 16.60 12.42 -12.08
CA VAL A 273 16.86 12.39 -10.64
C VAL A 273 16.15 11.21 -9.98
N PHE A 274 14.89 10.96 -10.36
CA PHE A 274 14.14 9.80 -9.89
C PHE A 274 14.80 8.48 -10.27
N HIS A 275 15.16 8.30 -11.54
CA HIS A 275 15.77 7.06 -12.02
C HIS A 275 17.15 6.80 -11.43
N ASP A 276 17.96 7.86 -11.24
CA ASP A 276 19.28 7.75 -10.61
C ASP A 276 19.15 7.38 -9.13
N THR A 277 18.26 8.05 -8.38
CA THR A 277 17.99 7.73 -6.97
C THR A 277 17.51 6.28 -6.82
N ARG A 278 16.55 5.86 -7.63
CA ARG A 278 16.03 4.49 -7.64
C ARG A 278 17.10 3.45 -7.99
N THR A 279 17.96 3.77 -8.96
CA THR A 279 19.08 2.89 -9.35
C THR A 279 20.14 2.81 -8.25
N ALA A 280 20.43 3.94 -7.60
CA ALA A 280 21.32 3.99 -6.43
C ALA A 280 20.78 3.12 -5.30
N MET A 281 19.51 3.30 -4.92
CA MET A 281 18.83 2.52 -3.88
C MET A 281 18.84 1.02 -4.21
N GLY A 282 18.43 0.62 -5.39
CA GLY A 282 18.45 -0.78 -5.82
C GLY A 282 19.84 -1.40 -5.80
N SER A 283 20.88 -0.61 -6.13
CA SER A 283 22.27 -1.08 -6.12
C SER A 283 22.87 -1.21 -4.71
N CYS A 284 22.24 -0.61 -3.69
CA CYS A 284 22.68 -0.66 -2.30
C CYS A 284 22.27 -1.95 -1.57
N HIS A 285 21.24 -2.66 -2.03
CA HIS A 285 20.74 -3.86 -1.34
C HIS A 285 21.80 -4.92 -1.03
N PRO A 286 22.71 -5.30 -1.96
CA PRO A 286 23.76 -6.27 -1.62
C PRO A 286 24.71 -5.77 -0.53
N ILE A 287 24.99 -4.46 -0.49
CA ILE A 287 25.87 -3.85 0.53
C ILE A 287 25.13 -3.83 1.88
N MET A 288 23.85 -3.46 1.86
CA MET A 288 22.99 -3.49 3.03
C MET A 288 22.90 -4.90 3.61
N HIS A 289 22.65 -5.93 2.79
CA HIS A 289 22.64 -7.32 3.23
C HIS A 289 23.93 -7.69 3.97
N GLY A 290 25.10 -7.32 3.41
CA GLY A 290 26.39 -7.56 4.06
C GLY A 290 26.51 -6.90 5.43
N LYS A 291 26.10 -5.63 5.54
CA LYS A 291 26.15 -4.86 6.81
C LYS A 291 25.18 -5.41 7.86
N VAL A 292 23.97 -5.79 7.44
CA VAL A 292 22.96 -6.39 8.33
C VAL A 292 23.44 -7.75 8.85
N MET A 293 24.01 -8.60 8.00
CA MET A 293 24.56 -9.90 8.41
C MET A 293 25.73 -9.79 9.39
N LEU A 294 26.52 -8.70 9.32
CA LEU A 294 27.61 -8.43 10.27
C LEU A 294 27.10 -7.98 11.65
N ASN A 295 25.94 -7.36 11.71
CA ASN A 295 25.35 -6.86 12.96
C ASN A 295 23.81 -6.97 12.93
N THR A 296 23.32 -8.21 12.91
CA THR A 296 21.90 -8.51 12.76
C THR A 296 21.05 -7.90 13.89
N GLU A 297 21.57 -7.90 15.12
CA GLU A 297 20.89 -7.35 16.29
C GLU A 297 20.59 -5.85 16.16
N LYS A 298 21.46 -5.10 15.49
CA LYS A 298 21.26 -3.67 15.27
C LYS A 298 20.05 -3.41 14.36
N TYR A 299 19.82 -4.25 13.36
CA TYR A 299 18.90 -3.97 12.27
C TYR A 299 17.60 -4.78 12.28
N ILE A 300 17.60 -5.99 12.88
CA ILE A 300 16.42 -6.87 12.91
C ILE A 300 15.88 -6.96 14.33
N GLU A 301 14.59 -6.70 14.49
CA GLU A 301 13.89 -6.87 15.74
C GLU A 301 13.77 -8.37 16.10
N ARG A 302 13.98 -8.69 17.37
CA ARG A 302 13.80 -10.06 17.85
C ARG A 302 12.35 -10.32 18.19
N ASN A 303 11.76 -11.32 17.56
CA ASN A 303 10.38 -11.73 17.83
C ASN A 303 10.30 -13.16 18.36
N PRO A 304 10.38 -13.36 19.70
CA PRO A 304 10.36 -14.71 20.30
C PRO A 304 9.01 -15.42 20.16
N LYS A 305 7.96 -14.71 19.76
CA LYS A 305 6.63 -15.30 19.54
C LYS A 305 6.58 -16.05 18.20
N LEU A 306 7.49 -15.77 17.27
CA LEU A 306 7.50 -16.35 15.93
C LEU A 306 7.68 -17.87 15.96
N VAL A 307 8.59 -18.38 16.79
CA VAL A 307 8.79 -19.81 17.01
C VAL A 307 7.49 -20.47 17.47
N LYS A 308 6.82 -19.90 18.48
CA LYS A 308 5.55 -20.42 18.99
C LYS A 308 4.45 -20.43 17.92
N TYR A 309 4.47 -19.47 17.01
CA TYR A 309 3.51 -19.43 15.92
C TYR A 309 3.73 -20.56 14.92
N PHE A 310 4.97 -20.82 14.53
CA PHE A 310 5.30 -21.94 13.64
C PHE A 310 5.03 -23.31 14.30
N GLU A 311 5.39 -23.48 15.57
CA GLU A 311 5.07 -24.71 16.33
C GLU A 311 3.57 -24.97 16.37
N LYS A 312 2.76 -23.93 16.62
CA LYS A 312 1.30 -24.04 16.63
C LYS A 312 0.75 -24.50 15.27
N LEU A 313 1.25 -23.97 14.16
CA LEU A 313 0.83 -24.38 12.83
C LEU A 313 1.25 -25.82 12.52
N GLN A 314 2.46 -26.22 12.86
CA GLN A 314 2.93 -27.60 12.69
C GLN A 314 2.14 -28.61 13.54
N GLN A 315 1.84 -28.29 14.80
CA GLN A 315 1.00 -29.12 15.67
C GLN A 315 -0.42 -29.30 15.12
N ALA A 316 -0.91 -28.30 14.39
CA ALA A 316 -2.20 -28.36 13.68
C ALA A 316 -2.12 -29.08 12.32
N GLY A 317 -0.96 -29.65 11.95
CA GLY A 317 -0.76 -30.36 10.68
C GLY A 317 -0.75 -29.47 9.45
N LYS A 318 -0.50 -28.15 9.59
CA LYS A 318 -0.45 -27.21 8.49
C LYS A 318 0.91 -27.25 7.78
N ASN A 319 0.93 -27.10 6.46
CA ASN A 319 2.16 -26.99 5.68
C ASN A 319 2.63 -25.54 5.64
N LEU A 320 3.94 -25.32 5.73
CA LEU A 320 4.51 -23.99 5.71
C LEU A 320 5.49 -23.83 4.54
N PHE A 321 5.47 -22.68 3.87
CA PHE A 321 6.46 -22.34 2.86
C PHE A 321 6.90 -20.88 2.94
N LEU A 322 8.13 -20.62 2.51
CA LEU A 322 8.73 -19.30 2.43
C LEU A 322 9.06 -18.99 0.96
N VAL A 323 8.63 -17.81 0.49
CA VAL A 323 8.98 -17.28 -0.85
C VAL A 323 9.42 -15.84 -0.73
N THR A 324 10.70 -15.56 -0.95
CA THR A 324 11.26 -14.23 -0.78
C THR A 324 12.14 -13.80 -1.96
N ASN A 325 12.26 -12.48 -2.17
CA ASN A 325 13.20 -11.90 -3.11
C ASN A 325 14.64 -11.86 -2.58
N SER A 326 14.80 -12.00 -1.27
CA SER A 326 16.11 -11.95 -0.59
C SER A 326 16.98 -13.17 -0.89
N PRO A 327 18.32 -13.02 -0.90
CA PRO A 327 19.25 -14.13 -1.13
C PRO A 327 19.34 -15.05 0.10
N TYR A 328 19.69 -16.31 -0.14
CA TYR A 328 19.74 -17.34 0.91
C TYR A 328 20.61 -16.96 2.09
N SER A 329 21.81 -16.43 1.87
CA SER A 329 22.74 -16.05 2.96
C SER A 329 22.13 -15.04 3.91
N PHE A 330 21.41 -14.06 3.38
CA PHE A 330 20.71 -13.03 4.16
C PHE A 330 19.54 -13.62 4.94
N VAL A 331 18.68 -14.40 4.27
CA VAL A 331 17.54 -15.07 4.90
C VAL A 331 18.01 -16.04 5.99
N ASN A 332 19.04 -16.83 5.72
CA ASN A 332 19.58 -17.78 6.69
C ASN A 332 20.14 -17.08 7.94
N CYS A 333 20.82 -15.95 7.77
CA CYS A 333 21.32 -15.15 8.88
C CYS A 333 20.15 -14.60 9.74
N GLY A 334 19.17 -13.96 9.11
CA GLY A 334 18.05 -13.38 9.82
C GLY A 334 17.11 -14.42 10.44
N MET A 335 16.79 -15.51 9.75
CA MET A 335 15.96 -16.59 10.32
C MET A 335 16.67 -17.33 11.45
N SER A 336 18.00 -17.49 11.36
CA SER A 336 18.78 -18.05 12.48
C SER A 336 18.75 -17.14 13.72
N TRP A 337 18.72 -15.83 13.51
CA TRP A 337 18.56 -14.85 14.59
C TRP A 337 17.15 -14.88 15.20
N LEU A 338 16.11 -14.95 14.36
CA LEU A 338 14.70 -14.88 14.76
C LEU A 338 14.19 -16.19 15.39
N VAL A 339 14.55 -17.32 14.80
CA VAL A 339 13.98 -18.64 15.10
C VAL A 339 15.04 -19.61 15.66
N GLY A 340 16.27 -19.46 15.21
CA GLY A 340 17.38 -20.35 15.59
C GLY A 340 17.92 -21.13 14.38
N PRO A 341 19.03 -21.89 14.58
CA PRO A 341 19.75 -22.54 13.48
C PRO A 341 18.93 -23.61 12.74
N HIS A 342 17.92 -24.15 13.39
CA HIS A 342 17.04 -25.18 12.82
C HIS A 342 15.77 -24.62 12.17
N TRP A 343 15.70 -23.33 11.87
CA TRP A 343 14.51 -22.66 11.32
C TRP A 343 13.92 -23.34 10.09
N ARG A 344 14.74 -23.99 9.26
CA ARG A 344 14.31 -24.69 8.03
C ARG A 344 13.39 -25.87 8.32
N GLU A 345 13.47 -26.45 9.50
CA GLU A 345 12.62 -27.58 9.92
C GLU A 345 11.15 -27.19 10.06
N PHE A 346 10.86 -25.89 10.16
CA PHE A 346 9.47 -25.40 10.14
C PHE A 346 8.85 -25.40 8.74
N PHE A 347 9.67 -25.30 7.69
CA PHE A 347 9.16 -25.08 6.33
C PHE A 347 9.27 -26.33 5.45
N ASP A 348 8.17 -26.64 4.74
CA ASP A 348 8.14 -27.73 3.74
C ASP A 348 8.81 -27.32 2.42
N VAL A 349 8.81 -26.01 2.13
CA VAL A 349 9.43 -25.42 0.94
C VAL A 349 10.02 -24.07 1.28
N VAL A 350 11.27 -23.82 0.86
CA VAL A 350 11.93 -22.51 0.95
C VAL A 350 12.42 -22.12 -0.43
N ILE A 351 11.94 -20.98 -0.94
CA ILE A 351 12.33 -20.42 -2.24
C ILE A 351 12.91 -19.04 -2.02
N VAL A 352 14.17 -18.85 -2.38
CA VAL A 352 14.91 -17.58 -2.28
C VAL A 352 15.11 -16.95 -3.66
N GLN A 353 15.36 -15.64 -3.69
CA GLN A 353 15.52 -14.87 -4.94
C GLN A 353 14.41 -15.18 -5.96
N ALA A 354 13.19 -15.30 -5.47
CA ALA A 354 12.01 -15.67 -6.25
C ALA A 354 11.67 -14.68 -7.36
N ARG A 355 12.16 -13.43 -7.25
CA ARG A 355 11.88 -12.32 -8.17
C ARG A 355 10.39 -11.97 -8.27
N LYS A 356 9.72 -11.92 -7.11
CA LYS A 356 8.37 -11.36 -7.07
C LYS A 356 8.35 -9.93 -7.69
N PRO A 357 7.36 -9.52 -8.44
CA PRO A 357 6.09 -10.23 -8.75
C PRO A 357 6.20 -11.29 -9.87
N LYS A 358 7.35 -11.47 -10.55
CA LYS A 358 7.48 -12.44 -11.65
C LYS A 358 7.20 -13.87 -11.22
N PHE A 359 7.53 -14.24 -9.99
CA PHE A 359 7.19 -15.54 -9.42
C PHE A 359 5.69 -15.87 -9.52
N PHE A 360 4.83 -14.86 -9.31
CA PHE A 360 3.37 -15.00 -9.37
C PHE A 360 2.79 -14.73 -10.78
N THR A 361 3.56 -14.19 -11.71
CA THR A 361 3.04 -13.67 -12.98
C THR A 361 3.65 -14.29 -14.22
N ASP A 362 4.84 -14.88 -14.12
CA ASP A 362 5.61 -15.48 -15.22
C ASP A 362 5.77 -16.98 -14.97
N GLU A 363 5.22 -17.79 -15.86
CA GLU A 363 5.25 -19.25 -15.74
C GLU A 363 6.50 -19.89 -16.36
N SER A 364 7.30 -19.11 -17.06
CA SER A 364 8.43 -19.61 -17.85
C SER A 364 9.66 -19.99 -17.02
N ARG A 365 9.78 -19.46 -15.78
CA ARG A 365 10.95 -19.66 -14.94
C ARG A 365 10.85 -20.95 -14.14
N PRO A 366 11.85 -21.87 -14.29
CA PRO A 366 11.88 -23.10 -13.52
C PRO A 366 12.40 -22.85 -12.08
N ILE A 367 11.84 -23.59 -11.12
CA ILE A 367 12.46 -23.75 -9.80
C ILE A 367 13.76 -24.52 -9.95
N ARG A 368 14.81 -24.05 -9.30
CA ARG A 368 16.13 -24.68 -9.29
C ARG A 368 16.54 -25.04 -7.86
N LEU A 369 17.37 -26.06 -7.71
CA LEU A 369 17.96 -26.39 -6.42
C LEU A 369 19.11 -25.40 -6.14
N PHE A 370 19.18 -24.88 -4.92
CA PHE A 370 20.29 -24.04 -4.46
C PHE A 370 21.32 -24.91 -3.73
N ASP A 371 22.58 -24.80 -4.13
CA ASP A 371 23.69 -25.47 -3.46
C ASP A 371 24.35 -24.50 -2.47
N GLU A 372 24.18 -24.79 -1.19
CA GLU A 372 24.73 -23.98 -0.11
C GLU A 372 26.26 -23.93 -0.10
N ARG A 373 26.93 -24.97 -0.60
CA ARG A 373 28.38 -25.04 -0.63
C ARG A 373 28.99 -24.09 -1.66
N THR A 374 28.39 -24.05 -2.84
CA THR A 374 28.86 -23.19 -3.94
C THR A 374 28.17 -21.82 -3.94
N GLN A 375 27.18 -21.63 -3.09
CA GLN A 375 26.31 -20.42 -3.02
C GLN A 375 25.71 -20.09 -4.39
N SER A 376 25.37 -21.12 -5.18
CA SER A 376 24.81 -20.97 -6.52
C SER A 376 23.68 -21.98 -6.75
N HIS A 377 22.93 -21.78 -7.82
CA HIS A 377 21.88 -22.71 -8.21
C HIS A 377 22.43 -23.82 -9.13
N LEU A 378 21.83 -25.00 -9.00
CA LEU A 378 22.12 -26.14 -9.90
C LEU A 378 21.19 -26.07 -11.12
N TRP A 379 21.67 -26.60 -12.24
CA TRP A 379 20.92 -26.60 -13.49
C TRP A 379 19.97 -27.80 -13.65
N ASP A 380 20.11 -28.78 -12.75
CA ASP A 380 19.28 -29.98 -12.75
C ASP A 380 17.79 -29.65 -12.62
N ARG A 381 16.96 -30.38 -13.35
CA ARG A 381 15.53 -30.25 -13.29
C ARG A 381 14.99 -30.73 -11.93
N VAL A 382 14.19 -29.92 -11.28
CA VAL A 382 13.53 -30.27 -10.04
C VAL A 382 12.21 -30.99 -10.33
N PHE A 383 12.12 -32.25 -9.91
CA PHE A 383 10.91 -33.08 -10.04
C PHE A 383 10.12 -33.17 -8.75
N LYS A 384 10.69 -32.84 -7.60
CA LYS A 384 10.09 -32.90 -6.28
C LYS A 384 10.66 -31.82 -5.39
N LEU A 385 9.80 -31.20 -4.58
CA LEU A 385 10.23 -30.27 -3.53
C LEU A 385 10.32 -31.02 -2.21
N GLU A 386 11.51 -31.06 -1.62
CA GLU A 386 11.84 -31.79 -0.40
C GLU A 386 12.10 -30.83 0.75
N LYS A 387 11.63 -31.19 1.94
CA LYS A 387 11.87 -30.44 3.16
C LYS A 387 13.36 -30.34 3.47
N GLY A 388 13.81 -29.18 3.96
CA GLY A 388 15.22 -28.93 4.31
C GLY A 388 16.09 -28.49 3.13
N LYS A 389 15.64 -28.65 1.87
CA LYS A 389 16.33 -28.13 0.69
C LYS A 389 15.93 -26.68 0.42
N ILE A 390 16.85 -25.91 -0.15
CA ILE A 390 16.64 -24.52 -0.55
C ILE A 390 16.47 -24.48 -2.07
N TYR A 391 15.47 -23.74 -2.52
CA TYR A 391 15.18 -23.57 -3.93
C TYR A 391 15.38 -22.11 -4.35
N TYR A 392 15.63 -21.92 -5.63
CA TYR A 392 16.00 -20.64 -6.24
C TYR A 392 15.04 -20.32 -7.39
N GLU A 393 14.59 -19.06 -7.48
CA GLU A 393 13.66 -18.59 -8.53
C GLU A 393 12.38 -19.45 -8.64
N GLY A 394 11.83 -19.60 -9.84
CA GLY A 394 10.68 -20.44 -10.14
C GLY A 394 9.40 -19.67 -10.40
N SER A 395 8.29 -20.40 -10.36
CA SER A 395 6.94 -19.87 -10.53
C SER A 395 5.93 -20.56 -9.62
N VAL A 396 4.86 -19.86 -9.30
CA VAL A 396 3.71 -20.45 -8.56
C VAL A 396 3.15 -21.66 -9.28
N ARG A 397 3.07 -21.62 -10.62
CA ARG A 397 2.60 -22.77 -11.41
C ARG A 397 3.35 -24.04 -11.07
N GLN A 398 4.69 -23.99 -11.10
CA GLN A 398 5.51 -25.14 -10.79
C GLN A 398 5.39 -25.56 -9.31
N LEU A 399 5.28 -24.61 -8.38
CA LEU A 399 4.99 -24.90 -6.96
C LEU A 399 3.68 -25.67 -6.82
N GLN A 400 2.63 -25.22 -7.51
CA GLN A 400 1.32 -25.87 -7.52
C GLN A 400 1.34 -27.28 -8.17
N GLU A 401 2.10 -27.44 -9.25
CA GLU A 401 2.27 -28.74 -9.93
C GLU A 401 2.98 -29.76 -9.04
N LEU A 402 4.04 -29.33 -8.31
CA LEU A 402 4.87 -30.22 -7.51
C LEU A 402 4.30 -30.51 -6.10
N LYS A 403 3.50 -29.62 -5.53
CA LYS A 403 2.97 -29.75 -4.17
C LYS A 403 1.43 -29.92 -4.12
N GLY A 404 0.71 -29.60 -5.18
CA GLY A 404 -0.74 -29.63 -5.21
C GLY A 404 -1.43 -28.48 -4.45
N TRP A 405 -0.69 -27.48 -3.97
CA TRP A 405 -1.19 -26.36 -3.16
C TRP A 405 -1.89 -25.34 -4.04
N ARG A 406 -3.22 -25.23 -3.96
CA ARG A 406 -4.01 -24.40 -4.87
C ARG A 406 -5.19 -23.73 -4.20
N GLY A 407 -5.61 -22.59 -4.75
CA GLY A 407 -6.84 -21.90 -4.41
C GLY A 407 -6.94 -21.49 -2.94
N HIS A 408 -8.14 -21.55 -2.41
CA HIS A 408 -8.47 -21.06 -1.05
C HIS A 408 -7.83 -21.86 0.11
N SER A 409 -7.26 -23.03 -0.17
CA SER A 409 -6.53 -23.78 0.85
C SER A 409 -5.16 -23.20 1.20
N VAL A 410 -4.68 -22.20 0.45
CA VAL A 410 -3.42 -21.50 0.68
C VAL A 410 -3.71 -20.11 1.22
N LEU A 411 -3.08 -19.76 2.35
CA LEU A 411 -3.05 -18.42 2.93
C LEU A 411 -1.62 -17.88 2.87
N TYR A 412 -1.40 -16.81 2.10
CA TYR A 412 -0.09 -16.21 1.89
C TYR A 412 0.01 -14.85 2.59
N PHE A 413 1.09 -14.65 3.35
CA PHE A 413 1.36 -13.41 4.07
C PHE A 413 2.49 -12.63 3.44
N GLY A 414 2.29 -11.32 3.31
CA GLY A 414 3.29 -10.36 2.84
C GLY A 414 2.94 -8.94 3.25
N ASP A 415 3.90 -8.03 3.06
CA ASP A 415 3.71 -6.60 3.34
C ASP A 415 3.36 -5.79 2.09
N HIS A 416 3.68 -6.31 0.90
CA HIS A 416 3.58 -5.58 -0.35
C HIS A 416 2.21 -5.79 -1.04
N PRO A 417 1.38 -4.71 -1.20
CA PRO A 417 -0.02 -4.83 -1.65
C PRO A 417 -0.19 -5.38 -3.08
N TYR A 418 0.83 -5.32 -3.91
CA TYR A 418 0.77 -5.81 -5.29
C TYR A 418 1.36 -7.20 -5.45
N SER A 419 2.65 -7.38 -5.13
CA SER A 419 3.34 -8.64 -5.35
C SER A 419 2.84 -9.75 -4.43
N ASP A 420 2.49 -9.43 -3.20
CA ASP A 420 2.14 -10.44 -2.20
C ASP A 420 0.62 -10.61 -2.01
N LEU A 421 -0.18 -9.64 -2.41
CA LEU A 421 -1.62 -9.68 -2.24
C LEU A 421 -2.37 -9.73 -3.58
N ALA A 422 -2.25 -8.69 -4.42
CA ALA A 422 -3.07 -8.56 -5.61
C ALA A 422 -2.81 -9.65 -6.66
N ASP A 423 -1.55 -9.88 -7.03
CA ASP A 423 -1.20 -10.89 -8.04
C ASP A 423 -1.57 -12.30 -7.59
N VAL A 424 -1.38 -12.59 -6.31
CA VAL A 424 -1.68 -13.88 -5.68
C VAL A 424 -3.18 -14.16 -5.67
N THR A 425 -3.96 -13.18 -5.25
CA THR A 425 -5.43 -13.30 -5.20
C THR A 425 -6.04 -13.39 -6.61
N LEU A 426 -5.66 -12.48 -7.50
CA LEU A 426 -6.29 -12.36 -8.81
C LEU A 426 -5.95 -13.51 -9.76
N LYS A 427 -4.75 -14.09 -9.66
CA LYS A 427 -4.26 -15.11 -10.60
C LYS A 427 -4.35 -16.52 -10.07
N HIS A 428 -4.23 -16.69 -8.75
CA HIS A 428 -4.10 -18.00 -8.14
C HIS A 428 -5.22 -18.33 -7.17
N SER A 429 -6.13 -17.37 -6.90
CA SER A 429 -7.24 -17.51 -5.95
C SER A 429 -6.76 -17.93 -4.55
N TRP A 430 -5.55 -17.58 -4.16
CA TRP A 430 -5.05 -17.78 -2.81
C TRP A 430 -5.69 -16.78 -1.86
N ARG A 431 -5.85 -17.16 -0.61
CA ARG A 431 -6.16 -16.25 0.47
C ARG A 431 -4.92 -15.46 0.86
N THR A 432 -5.10 -14.24 1.36
CA THR A 432 -3.98 -13.35 1.67
C THR A 432 -4.14 -12.67 3.02
N GLY A 433 -3.01 -12.53 3.71
CA GLY A 433 -2.88 -11.76 4.93
C GLY A 433 -1.83 -10.66 4.76
N ALA A 434 -2.19 -9.42 5.04
CA ALA A 434 -1.25 -8.31 4.97
C ALA A 434 -0.61 -8.04 6.34
N ILE A 435 0.71 -7.87 6.35
CA ILE A 435 1.46 -7.42 7.53
C ILE A 435 1.81 -5.95 7.32
N ILE A 436 1.26 -5.09 8.20
CA ILE A 436 1.38 -3.64 8.12
C ILE A 436 1.94 -3.14 9.45
N SER A 437 3.25 -3.03 9.55
CA SER A 437 3.93 -2.69 10.82
C SER A 437 3.50 -1.33 11.38
N GLU A 438 3.19 -0.35 10.52
CA GLU A 438 2.73 0.98 10.92
C GLU A 438 1.35 0.97 11.61
N LEU A 439 0.59 -0.10 11.44
CA LEU A 439 -0.80 -0.21 11.95
C LEU A 439 -0.88 -0.08 13.47
N ALA A 440 0.09 -0.61 14.21
CA ALA A 440 0.09 -0.53 15.68
C ALA A 440 0.15 0.94 16.13
N HIS A 441 1.08 1.72 15.59
CA HIS A 441 1.24 3.14 15.89
C HIS A 441 0.02 3.98 15.45
N GLU A 442 -0.54 3.66 14.27
CA GLU A 442 -1.77 4.31 13.80
C GLU A 442 -2.95 4.05 14.76
N ILE A 443 -3.11 2.82 15.25
CA ILE A 443 -4.16 2.47 16.21
C ILE A 443 -3.94 3.17 17.56
N GLU A 444 -2.72 3.24 18.06
CA GLU A 444 -2.40 3.99 19.28
C GLU A 444 -2.80 5.46 19.15
N THR A 445 -2.49 6.06 17.99
CA THR A 445 -2.89 7.43 17.68
C THR A 445 -4.41 7.59 17.59
N LEU A 446 -5.11 6.65 16.94
CA LEU A 446 -6.58 6.62 16.86
C LEU A 446 -7.24 6.50 18.24
N ASN A 447 -6.61 5.85 19.21
CA ASN A 447 -7.12 5.65 20.56
C ASN A 447 -6.94 6.88 21.45
N ARG A 448 -6.11 7.84 21.09
CA ARG A 448 -5.90 9.07 21.87
C ARG A 448 -7.21 9.85 22.01
N VAL A 449 -7.49 10.28 23.22
CA VAL A 449 -8.73 11.03 23.56
C VAL A 449 -8.81 12.35 22.76
N ASP A 450 -7.69 13.08 22.65
CA ASP A 450 -7.63 14.34 21.91
C ASP A 450 -7.89 14.15 20.40
N PHE A 451 -7.41 13.05 19.82
CA PHE A 451 -7.71 12.68 18.44
C PHE A 451 -9.21 12.34 18.28
N LYS A 452 -9.75 11.45 19.12
CA LYS A 452 -11.16 11.04 19.07
C LYS A 452 -12.10 12.23 19.19
N MET A 453 -11.80 13.15 20.12
CA MET A 453 -12.58 14.36 20.27
C MET A 453 -12.51 15.25 19.03
N SER A 454 -11.30 15.49 18.50
CA SER A 454 -11.12 16.32 17.31
C SER A 454 -11.80 15.73 16.08
N ALA A 455 -11.68 14.40 15.87
CA ALA A 455 -12.27 13.70 14.73
C ALA A 455 -13.81 13.68 14.80
N ASN A 456 -14.41 13.44 15.98
CA ASN A 456 -15.85 13.47 16.15
C ASN A 456 -16.41 14.88 15.98
N TRP A 457 -15.73 15.90 16.52
CA TRP A 457 -16.14 17.28 16.33
C TRP A 457 -16.05 17.71 14.87
N LEU A 458 -14.96 17.35 14.18
CA LEU A 458 -14.81 17.58 12.75
C LEU A 458 -15.96 17.00 11.94
N GLN A 459 -16.42 15.80 12.27
CA GLN A 459 -17.56 15.17 11.61
C GLN A 459 -18.85 15.94 11.84
N MET A 460 -19.15 16.32 13.09
CA MET A 460 -20.38 17.05 13.42
C MET A 460 -20.39 18.47 12.85
N LEU A 461 -19.23 19.15 12.87
CA LEU A 461 -19.09 20.48 12.27
C LEU A 461 -19.23 20.42 10.74
N THR A 462 -18.72 19.36 10.10
CA THR A 462 -18.90 19.17 8.66
C THR A 462 -20.37 18.95 8.30
N GLN A 463 -21.10 18.18 9.11
CA GLN A 463 -22.54 17.99 8.92
C GLN A 463 -23.31 19.31 9.10
N LEU A 464 -22.96 20.10 10.12
CA LEU A 464 -23.57 21.41 10.34
C LEU A 464 -23.35 22.36 9.16
N ILE A 465 -22.14 22.36 8.58
CA ILE A 465 -21.82 23.13 7.37
C ILE A 465 -22.67 22.63 6.19
N GLU A 466 -22.78 21.32 6.01
CA GLU A 466 -23.57 20.70 4.93
C GLU A 466 -25.06 21.09 5.02
N GLU A 467 -25.63 21.07 6.21
CA GLU A 467 -27.03 21.43 6.45
C GLU A 467 -27.30 22.94 6.26
N THR A 468 -26.28 23.79 6.35
CA THR A 468 -26.42 25.27 6.31
C THR A 468 -25.97 25.90 5.00
N GLN A 469 -25.15 25.21 4.19
CA GLN A 469 -24.45 25.79 3.03
C GLN A 469 -25.36 26.34 1.92
N ASP A 470 -26.60 25.87 1.83
CA ASP A 470 -27.56 26.29 0.83
C ASP A 470 -28.32 27.58 1.25
N ASP A 471 -28.08 28.11 2.47
CA ASP A 471 -28.65 29.37 2.90
C ASP A 471 -27.77 30.55 2.43
N GLU A 472 -28.27 31.32 1.48
CA GLU A 472 -27.60 32.47 0.88
C GLU A 472 -27.64 33.75 1.73
N SER A 473 -28.29 33.73 2.91
CA SER A 473 -28.36 34.90 3.77
C SER A 473 -26.96 35.36 4.22
N GLU A 474 -26.74 36.67 4.32
CA GLU A 474 -25.48 37.25 4.78
C GLU A 474 -25.09 36.72 6.18
N ALA A 475 -26.07 36.46 7.03
CA ALA A 475 -25.87 35.88 8.35
C ALA A 475 -25.32 34.45 8.27
N ALA A 476 -25.91 33.59 7.42
CA ALA A 476 -25.43 32.23 7.18
C ALA A 476 -24.01 32.22 6.61
N GLN A 477 -23.78 33.04 5.58
CA GLN A 477 -22.49 33.10 4.90
C GLN A 477 -21.34 33.59 5.81
N THR A 478 -21.65 34.45 6.78
CA THR A 478 -20.69 34.91 7.79
C THR A 478 -20.32 33.77 8.74
N CYS A 479 -21.30 33.05 9.28
CA CYS A 479 -21.07 31.93 10.18
C CYS A 479 -20.37 30.74 9.44
N LEU A 480 -20.78 30.48 8.19
CA LEU A 480 -20.15 29.41 7.37
C LEU A 480 -18.65 29.63 7.15
N ARG A 481 -18.21 30.88 6.96
CA ARG A 481 -16.77 31.17 6.85
C ARG A 481 -16.01 30.78 8.11
N ASP A 482 -16.49 31.19 9.28
CA ASP A 482 -15.87 30.87 10.56
C ASP A 482 -15.84 29.33 10.81
N TRP A 483 -16.95 28.64 10.48
CA TRP A 483 -17.03 27.19 10.63
C TRP A 483 -16.13 26.43 9.64
N MET A 484 -15.99 26.93 8.42
CA MET A 484 -15.06 26.37 7.43
C MET A 484 -13.61 26.53 7.87
N ASP A 485 -13.25 27.68 8.45
CA ASP A 485 -11.92 27.90 9.00
C ASP A 485 -11.63 26.97 10.19
N GLU A 486 -12.59 26.81 11.12
CA GLU A 486 -12.45 25.85 12.22
C GLU A 486 -12.34 24.40 11.71
N ARG A 487 -13.15 24.03 10.71
CA ARG A 487 -13.08 22.71 10.07
C ARG A 487 -11.70 22.45 9.50
N ASP A 488 -11.08 23.42 8.81
CA ASP A 488 -9.78 23.27 8.18
C ASP A 488 -8.65 23.21 9.21
N GLN A 489 -8.77 23.93 10.32
CA GLN A 489 -7.88 23.78 11.48
C GLN A 489 -7.97 22.37 12.09
N LEU A 490 -9.19 21.84 12.27
CA LEU A 490 -9.42 20.48 12.77
C LEU A 490 -8.88 19.41 11.82
N ARG A 491 -9.04 19.61 10.50
CA ARG A 491 -8.46 18.73 9.47
C ARG A 491 -6.94 18.67 9.58
N ASN A 492 -6.30 19.81 9.71
CA ASN A 492 -4.85 19.87 9.88
C ASN A 492 -4.42 19.21 11.20
N LYS A 493 -5.12 19.49 12.30
CA LYS A 493 -4.85 18.89 13.59
C LYS A 493 -4.96 17.38 13.54
N THR A 494 -6.05 16.83 12.99
CA THR A 494 -6.28 15.38 12.88
C THR A 494 -5.34 14.70 11.90
N LYS A 495 -4.81 15.41 10.90
CA LYS A 495 -3.79 14.94 9.99
C LYS A 495 -2.42 14.86 10.68
N ASN A 496 -1.99 15.97 11.27
CA ASN A 496 -0.62 16.14 11.78
C ASN A 496 -0.29 15.22 12.97
N VAL A 497 -1.30 14.68 13.66
CA VAL A 497 -1.10 13.70 14.75
C VAL A 497 -0.43 12.41 14.27
N PHE A 498 -0.63 12.03 12.99
CA PHE A 498 -0.01 10.84 12.39
C PHE A 498 1.33 11.17 11.72
N ASN A 499 1.29 12.15 10.83
CA ASN A 499 2.44 12.65 10.11
C ASN A 499 2.19 14.09 9.68
N GLU A 500 3.13 14.96 9.91
CA GLU A 500 2.98 16.40 9.68
C GLU A 500 2.72 16.72 8.20
N GLN A 501 3.46 16.08 7.30
CA GLN A 501 3.39 16.33 5.86
C GLN A 501 2.19 15.63 5.22
N PHE A 502 2.01 14.33 5.50
CA PHE A 502 1.09 13.49 4.76
C PHE A 502 -0.05 12.90 5.60
N GLY A 503 0.04 12.94 6.93
CA GLY A 503 -0.98 12.35 7.82
C GLY A 503 -0.97 10.83 7.82
N SER A 504 -2.12 10.20 8.13
CA SER A 504 -2.29 8.77 8.25
C SER A 504 -1.98 8.01 6.95
N VAL A 505 -1.34 6.84 7.04
CA VAL A 505 -1.16 5.92 5.90
C VAL A 505 -2.51 5.47 5.32
N PHE A 506 -3.53 5.34 6.18
CA PHE A 506 -4.82 4.74 5.80
C PHE A 506 -5.89 5.75 5.37
N ARG A 507 -5.76 7.02 5.74
CA ARG A 507 -6.81 8.02 5.49
C ARG A 507 -6.29 9.33 4.93
N THR A 508 -7.11 9.94 4.10
CA THR A 508 -7.14 11.37 3.82
C THR A 508 -8.15 12.04 4.77
N TYR A 509 -8.62 13.25 4.47
CA TYR A 509 -9.60 13.92 5.35
C TYR A 509 -10.89 13.12 5.53
N HIS A 510 -11.48 12.61 4.45
CA HIS A 510 -12.78 11.91 4.47
C HIS A 510 -12.64 10.47 3.96
N ASN A 511 -11.80 10.25 2.96
CA ASN A 511 -11.71 9.01 2.23
C ASN A 511 -10.57 8.12 2.73
N PRO A 512 -10.66 6.81 2.58
CA PRO A 512 -9.49 5.94 2.61
C PRO A 512 -8.44 6.41 1.59
N THR A 513 -7.18 6.16 1.83
CA THR A 513 -6.12 6.38 0.84
C THR A 513 -6.21 5.36 -0.30
N TYR A 514 -5.52 5.63 -1.40
CA TYR A 514 -5.34 4.67 -2.47
C TYR A 514 -4.71 3.36 -1.96
N PHE A 515 -3.73 3.44 -1.07
CA PHE A 515 -3.12 2.28 -0.39
C PHE A 515 -4.18 1.45 0.37
N SER A 516 -5.00 2.09 1.19
CA SER A 516 -6.07 1.42 1.95
C SER A 516 -7.09 0.72 1.06
N ARG A 517 -7.44 1.33 -0.07
CA ARG A 517 -8.34 0.70 -1.05
C ARG A 517 -7.75 -0.58 -1.61
N ARG A 518 -6.44 -0.60 -1.90
CA ARG A 518 -5.73 -1.80 -2.36
C ARG A 518 -5.67 -2.86 -1.28
N LEU A 519 -5.30 -2.46 -0.07
CA LEU A 519 -5.29 -3.35 1.09
C LEU A 519 -6.67 -4.00 1.29
N PHE A 520 -7.73 -3.21 1.38
CA PHE A 520 -9.09 -3.70 1.60
C PHE A 520 -9.59 -4.63 0.50
N ARG A 521 -9.20 -4.40 -0.75
CA ARG A 521 -9.62 -5.23 -1.88
C ARG A 521 -8.90 -6.57 -1.94
N PHE A 522 -7.62 -6.62 -1.59
CA PHE A 522 -6.76 -7.76 -1.88
C PHE A 522 -6.32 -8.55 -0.64
N ALA A 523 -6.42 -7.99 0.56
CA ALA A 523 -6.18 -8.73 1.78
C ALA A 523 -7.49 -9.33 2.31
N ASP A 524 -7.50 -10.62 2.65
CA ASP A 524 -8.61 -11.20 3.40
C ASP A 524 -8.54 -10.76 4.87
N ILE A 525 -7.33 -10.73 5.43
CA ILE A 525 -7.05 -10.20 6.78
C ILE A 525 -5.81 -9.30 6.76
N TYR A 526 -5.70 -8.39 7.74
CA TYR A 526 -4.47 -7.63 7.96
C TYR A 526 -4.22 -7.38 9.45
N THR A 527 -2.96 -7.24 9.83
CA THR A 527 -2.52 -7.00 11.19
C THR A 527 -1.14 -6.32 11.21
N SER A 528 -0.71 -5.82 12.37
CA SER A 528 0.61 -5.20 12.54
C SER A 528 1.77 -6.21 12.59
N ASP A 529 1.53 -7.42 13.10
CA ASP A 529 2.54 -8.47 13.27
C ASP A 529 1.90 -9.84 13.05
N ILE A 530 2.61 -10.75 12.38
CA ILE A 530 2.12 -12.10 12.07
C ILE A 530 1.80 -12.91 13.34
N THR A 531 2.52 -12.67 14.43
CA THR A 531 2.33 -13.39 15.70
C THR A 531 1.06 -13.00 16.44
N ASN A 532 0.35 -11.96 16.00
CA ASN A 532 -0.98 -11.64 16.52
C ASN A 532 -1.99 -12.77 16.27
N LEU A 533 -1.75 -13.61 15.26
CA LEU A 533 -2.53 -14.81 14.99
C LEU A 533 -2.39 -15.91 16.05
N LEU A 534 -1.43 -15.81 16.96
CA LEU A 534 -1.34 -16.72 18.13
C LEU A 534 -2.57 -16.67 19.02
N LYS A 535 -3.29 -15.56 19.04
CA LYS A 535 -4.50 -15.37 19.85
C LYS A 535 -5.70 -16.19 19.36
N PHE A 536 -5.67 -16.70 18.12
CA PHE A 536 -6.79 -17.39 17.48
C PHE A 536 -6.47 -18.87 17.26
N SER A 537 -7.47 -19.74 17.29
CA SER A 537 -7.29 -21.15 16.93
C SER A 537 -7.02 -21.29 15.42
N THR A 538 -6.44 -22.42 15.01
CA THR A 538 -6.24 -22.75 13.58
C THR A 538 -7.52 -23.15 12.86
N THR A 539 -8.65 -23.08 13.54
CA THR A 539 -10.01 -23.32 13.03
C THR A 539 -10.91 -22.11 13.22
N HIS A 540 -10.30 -20.93 13.54
CA HIS A 540 -11.05 -19.69 13.76
C HIS A 540 -11.54 -19.13 12.41
N THR A 541 -12.78 -18.66 12.39
CA THR A 541 -13.33 -17.92 11.23
C THR A 541 -13.32 -16.43 11.53
N PHE A 542 -12.66 -15.67 10.67
CA PHE A 542 -12.69 -14.21 10.69
C PHE A 542 -13.87 -13.70 9.87
N TYR A 543 -14.69 -12.86 10.49
CA TYR A 543 -15.83 -12.22 9.83
C TYR A 543 -15.56 -10.74 9.58
N PRO A 544 -15.71 -10.23 8.36
CA PRO A 544 -15.63 -8.81 8.09
C PRO A 544 -16.78 -8.08 8.78
N ARG A 545 -16.55 -6.85 9.20
CA ARG A 545 -17.65 -5.98 9.60
C ARG A 545 -18.49 -5.65 8.37
N ARG A 546 -19.83 -5.62 8.55
CA ARG A 546 -20.74 -5.24 7.46
C ARG A 546 -20.32 -3.87 6.90
N GLY A 547 -20.00 -3.83 5.61
CA GLY A 547 -19.79 -2.58 4.89
C GLY A 547 -21.10 -1.79 4.81
N VAL A 548 -21.02 -0.49 5.04
CA VAL A 548 -22.20 0.41 5.03
C VAL A 548 -22.14 1.27 3.78
N MET A 549 -23.20 1.23 2.97
CA MET A 549 -23.38 2.16 1.86
C MET A 549 -23.83 3.53 2.40
N PRO A 550 -23.53 4.65 1.70
CA PRO A 550 -23.90 5.99 2.21
C PRO A 550 -25.36 6.15 2.62
N HIS A 551 -26.29 5.53 1.89
CA HIS A 551 -27.73 5.59 2.22
C HIS A 551 -28.13 4.71 3.42
N GLU A 552 -27.30 3.78 3.85
CA GLU A 552 -27.55 2.91 5.02
C GLU A 552 -26.98 3.52 6.32
N TYR A 553 -26.22 4.63 6.21
CA TYR A 553 -25.47 5.18 7.35
C TYR A 553 -26.39 5.59 8.52
N ALA A 554 -27.54 6.18 8.22
CA ALA A 554 -28.51 6.61 9.23
C ALA A 554 -29.12 5.42 10.01
N SER A 555 -29.27 4.25 9.39
CA SER A 555 -29.87 3.07 10.02
C SER A 555 -28.91 2.27 10.92
N HIS A 556 -27.61 2.53 10.85
CA HIS A 556 -26.60 1.78 11.60
C HIS A 556 -25.97 2.55 12.77
N PHE A 557 -26.20 3.86 12.89
CA PHE A 557 -25.56 4.73 13.87
C PHE A 557 -26.54 5.51 14.75
N ILE A 558 -27.83 5.09 14.76
CA ILE A 558 -28.84 5.61 15.70
C ILE A 558 -28.75 4.86 17.03
#